data_bc2bf333a7cc22f5945d7119c9c46cbc
#
_entry.id   bc2bf333a7cc22f5945d7119c9c46cbc
#
_cell.length_a   1.000
_cell.length_b   1.000
_cell.length_c   1.000
_cell.angle_alpha   90.00
_cell.angle_beta   90.00
_cell.angle_gamma   90.00
#
_symmetry.space_group_name_H-M   'P 1'
#
loop_
_entity.id
_entity.type
_entity.pdbx_description
1 polymer ?
#
loop_
_entity_poly.entity_id
_entity_poly.type
_entity_poly.pdbx_seq_one_letter_code
_entity_poly.pdbx_strand_id
1 'polypeptide(L)'
;MFILEGLYESVYNARWHYVMEVSDDTEMGMKVEKGKPKQSWTYKKVGYTLEKDDAVQQSGEAPPRLMVLTSDKGWPYTLSVLNGCGNDLCVNSEVERAWQIVKGDLTEWFSNFDLTLNPSPMPHVLVGTAGIGKSMAAGSYLLYQLLHYDVEKLQVVVHCFGITMYVFDKNTKTVTKYVGEITSIVVLGGLWQRGVKGYIIYDVTEKGTPPDTGLAPSSGWGMIVVSSPNLDNYDEWETQAKASQIIMNCPDEMDVKAMCAWTKRGLDTDEQAGYWKKVEERMKKFGPIPRHIFDEKSYKDRLAAINGALLAIKLTDVGEYFALRGSKLWYSEDPSHKLVKVVREITKK
;
A
#
# COMPACT_ATOMS: atom_id res chain seq x y z
N MET A 1 20.29 -7.90 -15.89
CA MET A 1 20.53 -6.62 -15.19
C MET A 1 20.30 -5.50 -16.18
N PHE A 2 19.46 -4.51 -15.82
CA PHE A 2 19.13 -3.36 -16.69
C PHE A 2 19.10 -2.10 -15.83
N ILE A 3 19.82 -1.06 -16.24
CA ILE A 3 19.76 0.26 -15.63
C ILE A 3 18.57 1.01 -16.22
N LEU A 4 17.72 1.57 -15.37
CA LEU A 4 16.54 2.33 -15.76
C LEU A 4 16.82 3.83 -15.61
N GLU A 5 17.33 4.42 -16.70
CA GLU A 5 17.76 5.81 -16.72
C GLU A 5 16.62 6.77 -16.38
N GLY A 6 16.88 7.71 -15.44
CA GLY A 6 15.96 8.76 -15.02
C GLY A 6 14.76 8.27 -14.20
N LEU A 7 14.67 6.97 -13.88
CA LEU A 7 13.59 6.48 -13.02
C LEU A 7 13.80 6.93 -11.57
N TYR A 8 15.04 6.96 -11.09
CA TYR A 8 15.34 7.44 -9.74
C TYR A 8 14.83 8.86 -9.53
N GLU A 9 15.24 9.77 -10.42
CA GLU A 9 14.85 11.19 -10.36
C GLU A 9 13.35 11.37 -10.50
N SER A 10 12.71 10.58 -11.36
CA SER A 10 11.27 10.65 -11.59
C SER A 10 10.47 10.26 -10.34
N VAL A 11 10.89 9.21 -9.63
CA VAL A 11 10.27 8.78 -8.37
C VAL A 11 10.63 9.72 -7.23
N TYR A 12 11.90 10.08 -7.09
CA TYR A 12 12.39 10.95 -6.02
C TYR A 12 11.77 12.36 -6.09
N ASN A 13 11.65 12.95 -7.30
CA ASN A 13 11.09 14.26 -7.53
C ASN A 13 9.62 14.23 -7.95
N ALA A 14 8.87 13.20 -7.57
CA ALA A 14 7.45 13.09 -7.89
C ALA A 14 6.69 14.35 -7.46
N ARG A 15 5.82 14.83 -8.36
CA ARG A 15 5.10 16.09 -8.14
C ARG A 15 3.92 15.89 -7.21
N TRP A 16 3.78 16.79 -6.26
CA TRP A 16 2.71 16.78 -5.28
C TRP A 16 1.48 17.53 -5.75
N HIS A 17 0.31 16.94 -5.49
CA HIS A 17 -1.00 17.56 -5.53
C HIS A 17 -1.80 17.02 -4.34
N TYR A 18 -2.90 17.69 -4.03
CA TYR A 18 -3.81 17.20 -3.01
C TYR A 18 -5.25 17.62 -3.29
N VAL A 19 -6.19 16.93 -2.67
CA VAL A 19 -7.62 17.21 -2.75
C VAL A 19 -8.12 17.54 -1.36
N MET A 20 -8.82 18.68 -1.25
CA MET A 20 -9.46 19.15 -0.02
C MET A 20 -10.96 19.07 -0.13
N GLU A 21 -11.61 18.86 0.99
CA GLU A 21 -13.04 19.09 1.15
C GLU A 21 -13.31 20.60 1.27
N VAL A 22 -14.27 21.09 0.52
CA VAL A 22 -14.68 22.49 0.54
C VAL A 22 -16.17 22.61 0.80
N SER A 23 -16.55 23.62 1.58
CA SER A 23 -17.95 23.93 1.88
C SER A 23 -18.50 24.86 0.79
N ASP A 24 -18.51 24.39 -0.46
CA ASP A 24 -19.14 25.09 -1.55
C ASP A 24 -20.43 24.38 -1.98
N ASP A 25 -21.31 25.11 -2.69
CA ASP A 25 -22.59 24.59 -3.16
C ASP A 25 -22.45 23.60 -4.34
N THR A 26 -21.22 23.11 -4.62
CA THR A 26 -20.98 22.15 -5.68
C THR A 26 -21.29 20.73 -5.19
N GLU A 27 -21.96 19.89 -6.00
CA GLU A 27 -22.25 18.49 -5.66
C GLU A 27 -20.99 17.68 -5.33
N MET A 28 -19.84 18.10 -5.85
CA MET A 28 -18.57 17.42 -5.55
C MET A 28 -18.00 17.84 -4.19
N GLY A 29 -18.12 19.10 -3.76
CA GLY A 29 -17.55 19.59 -2.50
C GLY A 29 -16.05 19.27 -2.33
N MET A 30 -15.31 19.18 -3.43
CA MET A 30 -13.90 18.83 -3.48
C MET A 30 -13.11 19.78 -4.35
N LYS A 31 -11.95 20.23 -3.89
CA LYS A 31 -11.03 21.12 -4.61
C LYS A 31 -9.66 20.45 -4.78
N VAL A 32 -9.13 20.51 -6.00
CA VAL A 32 -7.78 20.02 -6.32
C VAL A 32 -6.80 21.16 -6.25
N GLU A 33 -5.71 20.97 -5.49
CA GLU A 33 -4.65 21.95 -5.30
C GLU A 33 -3.29 21.38 -5.75
N LYS A 34 -2.39 22.27 -6.18
CA LYS A 34 -1.01 21.94 -6.58
C LYS A 34 -0.06 22.11 -5.40
N GLY A 35 0.95 21.25 -5.36
CA GLY A 35 2.01 21.30 -4.35
C GLY A 35 1.74 20.34 -3.17
N LYS A 36 2.66 20.34 -2.21
CA LYS A 36 2.54 19.55 -0.99
C LYS A 36 1.61 20.27 -0.02
N PRO A 37 0.65 19.56 0.63
CA PRO A 37 -0.20 20.21 1.62
C PRO A 37 0.63 20.70 2.80
N LYS A 38 0.19 21.83 3.41
CA LYS A 38 0.88 22.44 4.56
C LYS A 38 0.88 21.54 5.77
N GLN A 39 -0.16 20.73 5.93
CA GLN A 39 -0.28 19.74 6.99
C GLN A 39 -0.77 18.41 6.43
N SER A 40 -0.46 17.34 7.14
CA SER A 40 -0.93 15.98 6.87
C SER A 40 -1.80 15.50 8.02
N TRP A 41 -2.21 14.25 7.97
CA TRP A 41 -2.93 13.62 9.08
C TRP A 41 -2.02 13.44 10.29
N THR A 42 -2.60 13.52 11.47
CA THR A 42 -1.97 13.20 12.75
C THR A 42 -2.42 11.82 13.21
N TYR A 43 -1.56 11.16 13.98
CA TYR A 43 -1.82 9.81 14.47
C TYR A 43 -1.49 9.71 15.94
N LYS A 44 -2.29 8.92 16.66
CA LYS A 44 -2.04 8.56 18.06
C LYS A 44 -1.99 7.04 18.23
N LYS A 45 -1.24 6.59 19.21
CA LYS A 45 -1.19 5.18 19.58
C LYS A 45 -2.47 4.79 20.32
N VAL A 46 -3.15 3.76 19.81
CA VAL A 46 -4.34 3.17 20.45
C VAL A 46 -4.10 1.67 20.57
N GLY A 47 -3.91 1.19 21.80
CA GLY A 47 -3.46 -0.19 22.01
C GLY A 47 -2.11 -0.46 21.35
N TYR A 48 -2.09 -1.37 20.39
CA TYR A 48 -0.87 -1.77 19.66
C TYR A 48 -0.78 -1.18 18.24
N THR A 49 -1.70 -0.29 17.86
CA THR A 49 -1.74 0.30 16.52
C THR A 49 -1.70 1.82 16.57
N LEU A 50 -1.43 2.44 15.43
CA LEU A 50 -1.62 3.87 15.21
C LEU A 50 -2.99 4.10 14.60
N GLU A 51 -3.73 5.06 15.14
CA GLU A 51 -5.02 5.50 14.61
C GLU A 51 -4.99 6.98 14.28
N LYS A 52 -5.72 7.38 13.23
CA LYS A 52 -5.87 8.78 12.86
C LYS A 52 -6.43 9.58 14.04
N ASP A 53 -5.84 10.72 14.34
CA ASP A 53 -6.28 11.61 15.40
C ASP A 53 -7.00 12.83 14.80
N ASP A 54 -8.33 12.74 14.75
CA ASP A 54 -9.18 13.81 14.23
C ASP A 54 -9.35 14.98 15.23
N ALA A 55 -8.88 14.82 16.48
CA ALA A 55 -8.99 15.85 17.52
C ALA A 55 -7.91 16.94 17.41
N VAL A 56 -6.82 16.68 16.70
CA VAL A 56 -5.69 17.61 16.53
C VAL A 56 -5.83 18.37 15.23
N GLN A 57 -6.45 19.54 15.26
CA GLN A 57 -6.34 20.52 14.18
C GLN A 57 -5.10 21.38 14.44
N GLN A 58 -4.01 21.08 13.75
CA GLN A 58 -2.84 21.97 13.74
C GLN A 58 -3.15 23.12 12.77
N SER A 59 -2.91 24.36 13.21
CA SER A 59 -2.93 25.59 12.38
C SER A 59 -4.25 26.04 11.74
N GLY A 60 -5.41 25.55 12.13
CA GLY A 60 -6.71 26.07 11.63
C GLY A 60 -7.07 25.68 10.19
N GLU A 61 -6.21 24.97 9.46
CA GLU A 61 -6.51 24.41 8.13
C GLU A 61 -6.83 22.91 8.28
N ALA A 62 -7.85 22.41 7.57
CA ALA A 62 -8.16 21.00 7.56
C ALA A 62 -7.08 20.20 6.82
N PRO A 63 -6.74 18.96 7.25
CA PRO A 63 -5.86 18.09 6.48
C PRO A 63 -6.51 17.69 5.14
N PRO A 64 -5.70 17.38 4.10
CA PRO A 64 -6.25 16.94 2.83
C PRO A 64 -7.06 15.65 2.97
N ARG A 65 -8.00 15.42 2.08
CA ARG A 65 -8.66 14.11 1.94
C ARG A 65 -7.78 13.13 1.20
N LEU A 66 -7.07 13.62 0.18
CA LEU A 66 -6.20 12.81 -0.65
C LEU A 66 -4.94 13.60 -0.98
N MET A 67 -3.80 12.98 -0.86
CA MET A 67 -2.56 13.45 -1.48
C MET A 67 -2.30 12.65 -2.74
N VAL A 68 -1.70 13.28 -3.74
CA VAL A 68 -1.34 12.61 -5.01
C VAL A 68 0.09 12.94 -5.37
N LEU A 69 0.84 11.90 -5.70
CA LEU A 69 2.22 11.98 -6.19
C LEU A 69 2.27 11.49 -7.63
N THR A 70 2.73 12.33 -8.53
CA THR A 70 2.87 12.00 -9.96
C THR A 70 4.33 11.82 -10.33
N SER A 71 4.70 10.63 -10.79
CA SER A 71 6.03 10.30 -11.33
C SER A 71 5.97 10.25 -12.85
N ASP A 72 6.80 11.03 -13.54
CA ASP A 72 6.76 11.13 -15.00
C ASP A 72 7.07 9.82 -15.73
N LYS A 73 7.92 8.98 -15.14
CA LYS A 73 8.25 7.66 -15.67
C LYS A 73 7.46 6.52 -15.02
N GLY A 74 6.45 6.87 -14.20
CA GLY A 74 5.67 5.91 -13.43
C GLY A 74 6.40 5.37 -12.20
N TRP A 75 5.84 4.32 -11.63
CA TRP A 75 6.31 3.65 -10.42
C TRP A 75 6.73 2.21 -10.74
N PRO A 76 7.62 1.58 -9.96
CA PRO A 76 8.00 0.17 -10.20
C PRO A 76 6.81 -0.76 -10.35
N TYR A 77 5.73 -0.56 -9.58
CA TYR A 77 4.48 -1.32 -9.70
C TYR A 77 3.88 -1.18 -11.11
N THR A 78 3.74 0.04 -11.63
CA THR A 78 3.14 0.28 -12.96
C THR A 78 3.99 -0.27 -14.10
N LEU A 79 5.31 -0.32 -13.91
CA LEU A 79 6.25 -0.92 -14.86
C LEU A 79 6.23 -2.45 -14.82
N SER A 80 5.71 -3.05 -13.75
CA SER A 80 5.62 -4.51 -13.57
C SER A 80 4.28 -5.08 -14.01
N VAL A 81 3.24 -4.25 -14.15
CA VAL A 81 1.89 -4.65 -14.56
C VAL A 81 1.62 -4.20 -15.99
N LEU A 82 1.22 -5.13 -16.86
CA LEU A 82 1.00 -4.90 -18.30
C LEU A 82 -0.07 -3.86 -18.65
N ASN A 83 -0.99 -3.56 -17.76
CA ASN A 83 -2.03 -2.55 -17.93
C ASN A 83 -1.75 -1.38 -16.99
N GLY A 84 -1.04 -0.37 -17.48
CA GLY A 84 -0.57 0.76 -16.70
C GLY A 84 -1.66 1.45 -15.89
N CYS A 85 -1.49 1.44 -14.57
CA CYS A 85 -2.35 2.16 -13.63
C CYS A 85 -2.03 3.67 -13.59
N GLY A 86 -1.49 4.25 -14.66
CA GLY A 86 -1.10 5.65 -14.71
C GLY A 86 0.13 6.00 -13.85
N ASN A 87 0.49 7.28 -13.86
CA ASN A 87 1.66 7.82 -13.16
C ASN A 87 1.32 8.40 -11.78
N ASP A 88 0.03 8.45 -11.44
CA ASP A 88 -0.50 9.08 -10.24
C ASP A 88 -0.64 8.06 -9.10
N LEU A 89 -0.07 8.39 -7.97
CA LEU A 89 -0.12 7.63 -6.72
C LEU A 89 -1.07 8.33 -5.75
N CYS A 90 -2.18 7.71 -5.43
CA CYS A 90 -3.17 8.22 -4.48
C CYS A 90 -2.81 7.80 -3.04
N VAL A 91 -2.59 8.76 -2.17
CA VAL A 91 -2.26 8.57 -0.76
C VAL A 91 -3.39 9.12 0.09
N ASN A 92 -4.11 8.25 0.78
CA ASN A 92 -5.08 8.60 1.81
C ASN A 92 -4.48 8.40 3.22
N SER A 93 -5.27 8.64 4.25
CA SER A 93 -4.81 8.51 5.64
C SER A 93 -4.36 7.08 6.01
N GLU A 94 -4.93 6.03 5.42
CA GLU A 94 -4.50 4.64 5.70
C GLU A 94 -3.14 4.32 5.06
N VAL A 95 -2.86 4.86 3.88
CA VAL A 95 -1.55 4.74 3.23
C VAL A 95 -0.48 5.48 4.04
N GLU A 96 -0.77 6.72 4.45
CA GLU A 96 0.13 7.49 5.31
C GLU A 96 0.35 6.81 6.66
N ARG A 97 -0.69 6.22 7.26
CA ARG A 97 -0.58 5.48 8.52
C ARG A 97 0.41 4.32 8.42
N ALA A 98 0.37 3.55 7.32
CA ALA A 98 1.32 2.45 7.12
C ALA A 98 2.77 2.97 7.12
N TRP A 99 3.02 4.10 6.46
CA TRP A 99 4.33 4.76 6.52
C TRP A 99 4.70 5.22 7.94
N GLN A 100 3.77 5.82 8.67
CA GLN A 100 4.05 6.32 10.03
C GLN A 100 4.45 5.19 10.99
N ILE A 101 3.89 3.98 10.84
CA ILE A 101 4.31 2.79 11.60
C ILE A 101 5.75 2.43 11.22
N VAL A 102 6.04 2.21 9.95
CA VAL A 102 7.40 1.86 9.47
C VAL A 102 8.43 2.92 9.87
N LYS A 103 8.08 4.20 9.74
CA LYS A 103 8.95 5.32 10.14
C LYS A 103 9.23 5.31 11.64
N GLY A 104 8.22 5.02 12.45
CA GLY A 104 8.37 4.91 13.91
C GLY A 104 9.39 3.84 14.27
N ASP A 105 9.25 2.65 13.73
CA ASP A 105 10.13 1.52 14.01
C ASP A 105 11.57 1.75 13.48
N LEU A 106 11.71 2.35 12.31
CA LEU A 106 13.03 2.77 11.80
C LEU A 106 13.68 3.79 12.72
N THR A 107 12.92 4.79 13.18
CA THR A 107 13.43 5.84 14.07
C THR A 107 13.83 5.27 15.42
N GLU A 108 13.02 4.39 15.98
CA GLU A 108 13.31 3.70 17.24
C GLU A 108 14.56 2.83 17.12
N TRP A 109 14.65 2.02 16.05
CA TRP A 109 15.80 1.16 15.81
C TRP A 109 17.10 1.94 15.67
N PHE A 110 17.12 3.05 14.91
CA PHE A 110 18.31 3.89 14.76
C PHE A 110 18.65 4.70 16.03
N SER A 111 17.70 4.93 16.92
CA SER A 111 17.93 5.66 18.17
C SER A 111 18.44 4.76 19.29
N ASN A 112 18.02 3.49 19.31
CA ASN A 112 18.35 2.50 20.34
C ASN A 112 19.36 1.46 19.82
N PHE A 113 20.40 1.93 19.16
CA PHE A 113 21.34 1.11 18.41
C PHE A 113 22.17 0.18 19.30
N ASP A 114 21.58 -0.92 19.72
CA ASP A 114 22.28 -2.09 20.27
C ASP A 114 22.19 -3.24 19.24
N LEU A 115 23.22 -3.34 18.40
CA LEU A 115 23.33 -4.36 17.35
C LEU A 115 23.30 -5.79 17.89
N THR A 116 23.55 -5.98 19.18
CA THR A 116 23.59 -7.31 19.78
C THR A 116 22.21 -7.85 20.11
N LEU A 117 21.25 -6.95 20.42
CA LEU A 117 19.89 -7.31 20.80
C LEU A 117 18.87 -7.16 19.64
N ASN A 118 19.05 -6.13 18.81
CA ASN A 118 18.14 -5.83 17.68
C ASN A 118 18.94 -5.54 16.40
N PRO A 119 19.35 -6.58 15.66
CA PRO A 119 20.20 -6.41 14.48
C PRO A 119 19.49 -5.72 13.30
N SER A 120 18.16 -5.69 13.27
CA SER A 120 17.34 -5.14 12.19
C SER A 120 16.07 -4.44 12.72
N PRO A 121 15.50 -3.48 11.98
CA PRO A 121 14.18 -2.93 12.30
C PRO A 121 13.12 -4.02 12.32
N MET A 122 11.97 -3.77 12.99
CA MET A 122 10.84 -4.69 13.01
C MET A 122 10.37 -4.99 11.59
N PRO A 123 10.34 -6.26 11.17
CA PRO A 123 9.74 -6.63 9.89
C PRO A 123 8.21 -6.53 9.95
N HIS A 124 7.59 -6.24 8.81
CA HIS A 124 6.15 -6.05 8.73
C HIS A 124 5.49 -6.87 7.62
N VAL A 125 4.21 -7.21 7.84
CA VAL A 125 3.30 -7.67 6.79
C VAL A 125 2.16 -6.67 6.64
N LEU A 126 2.03 -6.03 5.48
CA LEU A 126 0.91 -5.15 5.15
C LEU A 126 -0.20 -5.96 4.48
N VAL A 127 -1.30 -6.15 5.21
CA VAL A 127 -2.46 -6.93 4.78
C VAL A 127 -3.69 -6.03 4.66
N GLY A 128 -4.60 -6.40 3.78
CA GLY A 128 -5.89 -5.71 3.60
C GLY A 128 -6.66 -6.27 2.42
N THR A 129 -7.91 -5.86 2.27
CA THR A 129 -8.77 -6.31 1.16
C THR A 129 -8.07 -6.18 -0.19
N ALA A 130 -8.27 -7.15 -1.08
CA ALA A 130 -7.68 -7.09 -2.42
C ALA A 130 -8.26 -5.92 -3.23
N GLY A 131 -7.40 -5.16 -3.92
CA GLY A 131 -7.82 -4.05 -4.80
C GLY A 131 -7.96 -2.68 -4.13
N ILE A 132 -7.57 -2.52 -2.87
CA ILE A 132 -7.63 -1.23 -2.14
C ILE A 132 -6.41 -0.33 -2.35
N GLY A 133 -5.40 -0.78 -3.10
CA GLY A 133 -4.22 0.02 -3.42
C GLY A 133 -2.97 -0.32 -2.60
N LYS A 134 -2.90 -1.47 -1.90
CA LYS A 134 -1.71 -1.84 -1.12
C LYS A 134 -0.41 -1.75 -1.92
N SER A 135 -0.33 -2.45 -3.04
CA SER A 135 0.87 -2.46 -3.90
C SER A 135 1.11 -1.11 -4.58
N MET A 136 0.09 -0.59 -5.27
CA MET A 136 0.22 0.68 -6.01
C MET A 136 0.36 1.87 -5.07
N ALA A 137 -0.54 2.02 -4.09
CA ALA A 137 -0.54 3.18 -3.21
C ALA A 137 0.46 3.01 -2.06
N ALA A 138 0.28 2.02 -1.18
CA ALA A 138 1.14 1.92 0.00
C ALA A 138 2.57 1.50 -0.36
N GLY A 139 2.78 0.49 -1.22
CA GLY A 139 4.12 0.04 -1.62
C GLY A 139 4.93 1.15 -2.32
N SER A 140 4.32 1.87 -3.27
CA SER A 140 4.99 2.97 -3.96
C SER A 140 5.22 4.19 -3.05
N TYR A 141 4.30 4.47 -2.12
CA TYR A 141 4.47 5.54 -1.14
C TYR A 141 5.58 5.23 -0.13
N LEU A 142 5.66 4.00 0.34
CA LEU A 142 6.77 3.53 1.16
C LEU A 142 8.11 3.71 0.42
N LEU A 143 8.19 3.31 -0.85
CA LEU A 143 9.37 3.55 -1.67
C LEU A 143 9.74 5.04 -1.71
N TYR A 144 8.78 5.91 -2.02
CA TYR A 144 9.01 7.35 -2.06
C TYR A 144 9.56 7.89 -0.73
N GLN A 145 8.94 7.53 0.37
CA GLN A 145 9.33 7.99 1.70
C GLN A 145 10.70 7.44 2.15
N LEU A 146 11.00 6.18 1.84
CA LEU A 146 12.30 5.56 2.14
C LEU A 146 13.43 6.18 1.31
N LEU A 147 13.16 6.60 0.07
CA LEU A 147 14.13 7.35 -0.72
C LEU A 147 14.46 8.72 -0.10
N HIS A 148 13.49 9.35 0.56
CA HIS A 148 13.67 10.62 1.27
C HIS A 148 14.16 10.46 2.71
N TYR A 149 14.25 9.23 3.22
CA TYR A 149 14.83 8.96 4.53
C TYR A 149 16.34 9.26 4.52
N ASP A 150 16.95 9.44 5.69
CA ASP A 150 18.37 9.76 5.84
C ASP A 150 19.27 8.74 5.11
N VAL A 151 20.10 9.23 4.17
CA VAL A 151 20.97 8.39 3.34
C VAL A 151 22.12 7.74 4.13
N GLU A 152 22.58 8.36 5.22
CA GLU A 152 23.61 7.78 6.09
C GLU A 152 23.08 6.56 6.85
N LYS A 153 21.77 6.56 7.12
CA LYS A 153 21.07 5.48 7.80
C LYS A 153 20.55 4.41 6.84
N LEU A 154 20.07 4.81 5.65
CA LEU A 154 19.47 3.94 4.66
C LEU A 154 19.97 4.29 3.25
N GLN A 155 20.86 3.47 2.71
CA GLN A 155 21.57 3.71 1.45
C GLN A 155 20.85 3.16 0.23
N VAL A 156 20.10 2.05 0.40
CA VAL A 156 19.44 1.33 -0.69
C VAL A 156 17.99 1.04 -0.33
N VAL A 157 17.10 1.22 -1.30
CA VAL A 157 15.71 0.76 -1.21
C VAL A 157 15.46 -0.26 -2.31
N VAL A 158 14.91 -1.40 -1.96
CA VAL A 158 14.62 -2.49 -2.88
C VAL A 158 13.11 -2.69 -2.96
N HIS A 159 12.56 -2.75 -4.18
CA HIS A 159 11.16 -3.08 -4.40
C HIS A 159 11.07 -4.33 -5.27
N CYS A 160 10.55 -5.42 -4.70
CA CYS A 160 10.39 -6.71 -5.35
C CYS A 160 8.94 -6.95 -5.77
N PHE A 161 8.77 -7.54 -6.95
CA PHE A 161 7.50 -8.03 -7.49
C PHE A 161 7.72 -9.47 -7.99
N GLY A 162 7.47 -10.45 -7.12
CA GLY A 162 7.84 -11.84 -7.39
C GLY A 162 9.32 -11.95 -7.75
N ILE A 163 9.63 -12.45 -8.95
CA ILE A 163 11.00 -12.63 -9.43
C ILE A 163 11.66 -11.35 -9.97
N THR A 164 10.96 -10.23 -10.02
CA THR A 164 11.50 -8.95 -10.50
C THR A 164 11.85 -8.05 -9.32
N MET A 165 13.09 -7.54 -9.32
CA MET A 165 13.61 -6.68 -8.25
C MET A 165 14.13 -5.37 -8.85
N TYR A 166 13.72 -4.24 -8.24
CA TYR A 166 14.22 -2.90 -8.52
C TYR A 166 15.06 -2.44 -7.34
N VAL A 167 16.34 -2.15 -7.59
CA VAL A 167 17.28 -1.65 -6.59
C VAL A 167 17.51 -0.15 -6.82
N PHE A 168 17.07 0.65 -5.89
CA PHE A 168 17.28 2.10 -5.85
C PHE A 168 18.48 2.41 -4.96
N ASP A 169 19.59 2.78 -5.57
CA ASP A 169 20.80 3.21 -4.86
C ASP A 169 20.75 4.73 -4.68
N LYS A 170 20.72 5.17 -3.42
CA LYS A 170 20.59 6.59 -3.06
C LYS A 170 21.88 7.37 -3.22
N ASN A 171 23.04 6.69 -3.14
CA ASN A 171 24.34 7.31 -3.28
C ASN A 171 24.63 7.64 -4.76
N THR A 172 24.35 6.69 -5.65
CA THR A 172 24.56 6.85 -7.09
C THR A 172 23.37 7.45 -7.82
N LYS A 173 22.19 7.52 -7.16
CA LYS A 173 20.90 7.95 -7.72
C LYS A 173 20.51 7.13 -8.95
N THR A 174 20.73 5.83 -8.89
CA THR A 174 20.43 4.91 -9.98
C THR A 174 19.36 3.90 -9.60
N VAL A 175 18.66 3.37 -10.62
CA VAL A 175 17.76 2.23 -10.46
C VAL A 175 18.22 1.11 -11.36
N THR A 176 18.44 -0.06 -10.76
CA THR A 176 18.80 -1.26 -11.51
C THR A 176 17.69 -2.30 -11.36
N LYS A 177 17.22 -2.81 -12.50
CA LYS A 177 16.24 -3.92 -12.56
C LYS A 177 16.98 -5.24 -12.72
N TYR A 178 16.62 -6.20 -11.84
CA TYR A 178 17.04 -7.59 -11.91
C TYR A 178 15.82 -8.48 -12.11
N VAL A 179 16.01 -9.62 -12.77
CA VAL A 179 14.97 -10.63 -12.97
C VAL A 179 15.56 -11.99 -12.63
N GLY A 180 14.82 -12.76 -11.86
CA GLY A 180 15.20 -14.08 -11.37
C GLY A 180 15.48 -14.07 -9.86
N GLU A 181 14.91 -15.04 -9.15
CA GLU A 181 15.00 -15.16 -7.70
C GLU A 181 16.44 -15.34 -7.21
N ILE A 182 17.17 -16.28 -7.79
CA ILE A 182 18.58 -16.54 -7.47
C ILE A 182 19.42 -15.28 -7.71
N THR A 183 19.16 -14.55 -8.81
CA THR A 183 19.85 -13.30 -9.10
C THR A 183 19.59 -12.26 -8.00
N SER A 184 18.36 -12.15 -7.54
CA SER A 184 17.97 -11.23 -6.48
C SER A 184 18.68 -11.56 -5.16
N ILE A 185 18.70 -12.83 -4.76
CA ILE A 185 19.39 -13.30 -3.55
C ILE A 185 20.88 -12.99 -3.62
N VAL A 186 21.55 -13.27 -4.75
CA VAL A 186 22.98 -13.01 -4.93
C VAL A 186 23.29 -11.51 -4.84
N VAL A 187 22.48 -10.67 -5.49
CA VAL A 187 22.66 -9.20 -5.45
C VAL A 187 22.49 -8.66 -4.04
N LEU A 188 21.44 -9.07 -3.33
CA LEU A 188 21.21 -8.67 -1.93
C LEU A 188 22.33 -9.16 -1.03
N GLY A 189 22.75 -10.42 -1.15
CA GLY A 189 23.89 -10.97 -0.42
C GLY A 189 25.17 -10.15 -0.63
N GLY A 190 25.45 -9.72 -1.85
CA GLY A 190 26.58 -8.85 -2.16
C GLY A 190 26.47 -7.45 -1.53
N LEU A 191 25.28 -6.88 -1.42
CA LEU A 191 25.04 -5.62 -0.69
C LEU A 191 25.30 -5.80 0.81
N TRP A 192 24.79 -6.87 1.41
CA TRP A 192 24.98 -7.17 2.84
C TRP A 192 26.45 -7.37 3.19
N GLN A 193 27.18 -8.14 2.40
CA GLN A 193 28.62 -8.38 2.61
C GLN A 193 29.45 -7.10 2.57
N ARG A 194 29.00 -6.09 1.84
CA ARG A 194 29.64 -4.76 1.79
C ARG A 194 29.18 -3.83 2.93
N GLY A 195 28.34 -4.30 3.86
CA GLY A 195 27.82 -3.49 4.97
C GLY A 195 26.80 -2.42 4.55
N VAL A 196 26.24 -2.53 3.36
CA VAL A 196 25.21 -1.59 2.88
C VAL A 196 23.92 -1.79 3.70
N LYS A 197 23.33 -0.70 4.16
CA LYS A 197 22.06 -0.70 4.89
C LYS A 197 20.92 -0.38 3.93
N GLY A 198 19.82 -1.12 4.04
CA GLY A 198 18.71 -0.97 3.12
C GLY A 198 17.35 -1.36 3.68
N TYR A 199 16.34 -1.19 2.84
CA TYR A 199 14.97 -1.60 3.15
C TYR A 199 14.36 -2.33 1.95
N ILE A 200 13.68 -3.45 2.19
CA ILE A 200 13.02 -4.26 1.17
C ILE A 200 11.50 -4.09 1.28
N ILE A 201 10.88 -3.70 0.18
CA ILE A 201 9.43 -3.78 -0.04
C ILE A 201 9.20 -4.99 -0.94
N TYR A 202 8.57 -6.02 -0.43
CA TYR A 202 8.28 -7.24 -1.18
C TYR A 202 6.78 -7.34 -1.47
N ASP A 203 6.40 -7.22 -2.72
CA ASP A 203 5.02 -7.34 -3.18
C ASP A 203 4.75 -8.78 -3.63
N VAL A 204 3.83 -9.47 -2.97
CA VAL A 204 3.43 -10.83 -3.34
C VAL A 204 2.56 -10.73 -4.59
N THR A 205 3.09 -11.14 -5.73
CA THR A 205 2.41 -11.07 -7.04
C THR A 205 1.67 -12.34 -7.39
N GLU A 206 2.19 -13.48 -6.98
CA GLU A 206 1.59 -14.78 -7.21
C GLU A 206 1.05 -15.34 -5.89
N LYS A 207 -0.10 -15.97 -5.97
CA LYS A 207 -0.74 -16.58 -4.82
C LYS A 207 0.07 -17.78 -4.33
N GLY A 208 0.27 -17.85 -3.00
CA GLY A 208 0.99 -18.95 -2.35
C GLY A 208 2.51 -18.89 -2.55
N THR A 209 3.05 -17.71 -2.91
CA THR A 209 4.50 -17.52 -3.04
C THR A 209 4.99 -16.48 -2.01
N PRO A 210 5.21 -16.89 -0.74
CA PRO A 210 5.85 -16.01 0.24
C PRO A 210 7.27 -15.66 -0.21
N PRO A 211 7.90 -14.61 0.37
CA PRO A 211 9.30 -14.31 0.10
C PRO A 211 10.19 -15.50 0.43
N ASP A 212 11.15 -15.79 -0.43
CA ASP A 212 12.20 -16.78 -0.13
C ASP A 212 12.98 -16.37 1.13
N THR A 213 13.37 -17.34 1.94
CA THR A 213 14.15 -17.12 3.17
C THR A 213 15.52 -16.47 2.91
N GLY A 214 16.10 -16.68 1.72
CA GLY A 214 17.32 -16.02 1.28
C GLY A 214 17.18 -14.53 1.00
N LEU A 215 15.94 -14.01 0.92
CA LEU A 215 15.67 -12.58 0.84
C LEU A 215 15.61 -11.92 2.24
N ALA A 216 15.58 -12.69 3.32
CA ALA A 216 15.55 -12.14 4.68
C ALA A 216 16.89 -11.49 5.02
N PRO A 217 16.92 -10.20 5.32
CA PRO A 217 18.16 -9.50 5.64
C PRO A 217 18.71 -9.93 6.99
N SER A 218 20.01 -10.19 7.04
CA SER A 218 20.68 -10.69 8.24
C SER A 218 20.90 -9.61 9.31
N SER A 219 21.21 -8.38 8.93
CA SER A 219 21.44 -7.25 9.84
C SER A 219 21.45 -5.92 9.09
N GLY A 220 20.92 -4.88 9.71
CA GLY A 220 20.90 -3.53 9.14
C GLY A 220 19.91 -3.31 8.02
N TRP A 221 18.99 -4.26 7.80
CA TRP A 221 17.95 -4.17 6.76
C TRP A 221 16.57 -4.29 7.38
N GLY A 222 15.66 -3.41 6.94
CA GLY A 222 14.24 -3.55 7.19
C GLY A 222 13.53 -4.28 6.04
N MET A 223 12.37 -4.86 6.33
CA MET A 223 11.56 -5.51 5.30
C MET A 223 10.06 -5.39 5.60
N ILE A 224 9.28 -5.14 4.56
CA ILE A 224 7.83 -5.22 4.59
C ILE A 224 7.32 -6.08 3.43
N VAL A 225 6.45 -7.02 3.76
CA VAL A 225 5.74 -7.85 2.78
C VAL A 225 4.37 -7.25 2.55
N VAL A 226 4.04 -6.95 1.30
CA VAL A 226 2.73 -6.41 0.89
C VAL A 226 1.93 -7.55 0.28
N SER A 227 0.80 -7.90 0.90
CA SER A 227 0.04 -9.08 0.52
C SER A 227 -1.47 -8.86 0.49
N SER A 228 -2.16 -9.70 -0.26
CA SER A 228 -3.59 -9.98 -0.05
C SER A 228 -3.77 -10.75 1.26
N PRO A 229 -4.99 -10.86 1.80
CA PRO A 229 -5.21 -11.52 3.09
C PRO A 229 -5.12 -13.05 3.04
N ASN A 230 -4.67 -13.65 1.95
CA ASN A 230 -4.41 -15.08 1.88
C ASN A 230 -3.18 -15.44 2.71
N LEU A 231 -3.34 -16.31 3.71
CA LEU A 231 -2.28 -16.73 4.63
C LEU A 231 -1.13 -17.44 3.91
N ASP A 232 -1.41 -18.23 2.87
CA ASP A 232 -0.38 -18.93 2.08
C ASP A 232 0.68 -17.97 1.50
N ASN A 233 0.36 -16.67 1.42
CA ASN A 233 1.26 -15.66 0.88
C ASN A 233 2.32 -15.18 1.87
N TYR A 234 2.13 -15.36 3.20
CA TYR A 234 3.00 -14.70 4.17
C TYR A 234 3.09 -15.37 5.55
N ASP A 235 2.19 -16.28 5.94
CA ASP A 235 2.08 -16.82 7.31
C ASP A 235 3.38 -17.49 7.77
N GLU A 236 3.99 -18.31 6.92
CA GLU A 236 5.26 -18.97 7.23
C GLU A 236 6.38 -17.94 7.40
N TRP A 237 6.48 -16.96 6.48
CA TRP A 237 7.48 -15.90 6.56
C TRP A 237 7.24 -14.99 7.77
N GLU A 238 5.99 -14.61 8.04
CA GLU A 238 5.61 -13.81 9.22
C GLU A 238 6.06 -14.47 10.51
N THR A 239 5.80 -15.77 10.65
CA THR A 239 6.18 -16.55 11.83
C THR A 239 7.70 -16.64 11.99
N GLN A 240 8.44 -16.93 10.92
CA GLN A 240 9.90 -17.06 10.95
C GLN A 240 10.58 -15.70 11.21
N ALA A 241 10.12 -14.64 10.56
CA ALA A 241 10.64 -13.31 10.71
C ALA A 241 10.16 -12.59 11.99
N LYS A 242 9.18 -13.16 12.72
CA LYS A 242 8.47 -12.53 13.84
C LYS A 242 7.92 -11.16 13.43
N ALA A 243 7.35 -11.08 12.24
CA ALA A 243 6.88 -9.83 11.67
C ALA A 243 5.60 -9.34 12.36
N SER A 244 5.42 -8.02 12.39
CA SER A 244 4.19 -7.39 12.88
C SER A 244 3.22 -7.11 11.73
N GLN A 245 1.94 -7.38 11.93
CA GLN A 245 0.92 -7.11 10.93
C GLN A 245 0.46 -5.65 10.94
N ILE A 246 0.40 -5.05 9.75
CA ILE A 246 -0.24 -3.77 9.50
C ILE A 246 -1.51 -4.03 8.70
N ILE A 247 -2.66 -3.93 9.33
CA ILE A 247 -3.95 -4.06 8.65
C ILE A 247 -4.33 -2.72 8.04
N MET A 248 -4.47 -2.69 6.70
CA MET A 248 -4.91 -1.53 5.94
C MET A 248 -6.40 -1.63 5.65
N ASN A 249 -7.19 -0.67 6.14
CA ASN A 249 -8.61 -0.58 5.85
C ASN A 249 -8.88 -0.15 4.41
N CYS A 250 -10.09 -0.42 3.91
CA CYS A 250 -10.56 0.21 2.69
C CYS A 250 -10.59 1.74 2.85
N PRO A 251 -10.41 2.52 1.77
CA PRO A 251 -10.67 3.95 1.80
C PRO A 251 -12.12 4.21 2.25
N ASP A 252 -12.38 5.36 2.85
CA ASP A 252 -13.74 5.77 3.16
C ASP A 252 -14.43 6.38 1.93
N GLU A 253 -15.70 6.74 2.07
CA GLU A 253 -16.50 7.32 0.98
C GLU A 253 -15.91 8.65 0.50
N MET A 254 -15.44 9.50 1.43
CA MET A 254 -14.88 10.79 1.09
C MET A 254 -13.50 10.67 0.45
N ASP A 255 -12.71 9.67 0.81
CA ASP A 255 -11.46 9.32 0.10
C ASP A 255 -11.75 8.94 -1.35
N VAL A 256 -12.78 8.11 -1.59
CA VAL A 256 -13.20 7.70 -2.94
C VAL A 256 -13.71 8.90 -3.74
N LYS A 257 -14.48 9.78 -3.11
CA LYS A 257 -14.98 11.02 -3.72
C LYS A 257 -13.81 11.93 -4.13
N ALA A 258 -12.79 12.06 -3.28
CA ALA A 258 -11.57 12.80 -3.59
C ALA A 258 -10.77 12.17 -4.75
N MET A 259 -10.73 10.82 -4.82
CA MET A 259 -10.15 10.11 -5.98
C MET A 259 -10.92 10.40 -7.28
N CYS A 260 -12.26 10.51 -7.22
CA CYS A 260 -13.08 10.91 -8.37
C CYS A 260 -12.74 12.34 -8.83
N ALA A 261 -12.69 13.29 -7.89
CA ALA A 261 -12.34 14.68 -8.16
C ALA A 261 -10.95 14.79 -8.81
N TRP A 262 -9.96 14.07 -8.30
CA TRP A 262 -8.64 14.00 -8.91
C TRP A 262 -8.66 13.43 -10.32
N THR A 263 -9.30 12.27 -10.49
CA THR A 263 -9.33 11.55 -11.79
C THR A 263 -10.04 12.35 -12.87
N LYS A 264 -11.06 13.12 -12.50
CA LYS A 264 -11.91 13.90 -13.40
C LYS A 264 -11.67 15.42 -13.31
N ARG A 265 -10.53 15.86 -12.75
CA ARG A 265 -10.18 17.26 -12.54
C ARG A 265 -10.17 18.15 -13.78
N GLY A 266 -10.17 17.55 -14.97
CA GLY A 266 -10.23 18.28 -16.24
C GLY A 266 -11.65 18.38 -16.85
N LEU A 267 -12.66 17.81 -16.22
CA LEU A 267 -14.05 17.86 -16.63
C LEU A 267 -14.79 19.01 -15.93
N ASP A 268 -15.94 19.38 -16.48
CA ASP A 268 -16.83 20.35 -15.81
C ASP A 268 -17.50 19.75 -14.56
N THR A 269 -18.18 20.59 -13.78
CA THR A 269 -18.78 20.21 -12.50
C THR A 269 -19.87 19.13 -12.64
N ASP A 270 -20.70 19.26 -13.68
CA ASP A 270 -21.81 18.32 -13.90
C ASP A 270 -21.29 16.93 -14.32
N GLU A 271 -20.29 16.91 -15.18
CA GLU A 271 -19.61 15.66 -15.59
C GLU A 271 -18.92 14.98 -14.39
N GLN A 272 -18.27 15.76 -13.52
CA GLN A 272 -17.66 15.24 -12.30
C GLN A 272 -18.72 14.65 -11.36
N ALA A 273 -19.82 15.35 -11.14
CA ALA A 273 -20.94 14.89 -10.32
C ALA A 273 -21.58 13.61 -10.88
N GLY A 274 -21.80 13.58 -12.20
CA GLY A 274 -22.30 12.38 -12.88
C GLY A 274 -21.38 11.17 -12.76
N TYR A 275 -20.05 11.39 -12.82
CA TYR A 275 -19.06 10.34 -12.59
C TYR A 275 -19.07 9.86 -11.15
N TRP A 276 -19.12 10.77 -10.17
CA TRP A 276 -19.23 10.42 -8.76
C TRP A 276 -20.46 9.56 -8.48
N LYS A 277 -21.62 9.95 -8.95
CA LYS A 277 -22.87 9.18 -8.79
C LYS A 277 -22.74 7.74 -9.31
N LYS A 278 -22.10 7.55 -10.47
CA LYS A 278 -21.83 6.22 -11.01
C LYS A 278 -20.89 5.40 -10.09
N VAL A 279 -19.85 6.02 -9.54
CA VAL A 279 -18.89 5.36 -8.64
C VAL A 279 -19.56 5.04 -7.31
N GLU A 280 -20.38 5.96 -6.77
CA GLU A 280 -21.15 5.76 -5.54
C GLU A 280 -22.13 4.57 -5.67
N GLU A 281 -22.85 4.44 -6.78
CA GLU A 281 -23.70 3.29 -7.05
C GLU A 281 -22.95 1.96 -7.05
N ARG A 282 -21.74 1.95 -7.60
CA ARG A 282 -20.85 0.77 -7.57
C ARG A 282 -20.36 0.46 -6.17
N MET A 283 -20.00 1.50 -5.42
CA MET A 283 -19.53 1.38 -4.04
C MET A 283 -20.62 0.82 -3.12
N LYS A 284 -21.90 1.17 -3.32
CA LYS A 284 -23.04 0.60 -2.57
C LYS A 284 -23.17 -0.92 -2.76
N LYS A 285 -22.65 -1.50 -3.86
CA LYS A 285 -22.75 -2.94 -4.14
C LYS A 285 -21.67 -3.78 -3.49
N PHE A 286 -20.43 -3.33 -3.43
CA PHE A 286 -19.32 -4.11 -2.85
C PHE A 286 -18.32 -3.31 -2.03
N GLY A 287 -18.70 -2.07 -1.67
CA GLY A 287 -17.89 -1.19 -0.86
C GLY A 287 -16.80 -0.44 -1.63
N PRO A 288 -16.03 0.39 -0.93
CA PRO A 288 -15.06 1.30 -1.51
C PRO A 288 -13.77 0.57 -1.90
N ILE A 289 -13.82 -0.27 -2.91
CA ILE A 289 -12.67 -1.01 -3.43
C ILE A 289 -12.27 -0.41 -4.79
N PRO A 290 -11.24 0.44 -4.86
CA PRO A 290 -10.88 1.23 -6.05
C PRO A 290 -10.79 0.41 -7.33
N ARG A 291 -10.15 -0.77 -7.30
CA ARG A 291 -10.05 -1.65 -8.47
C ARG A 291 -11.40 -1.95 -9.13
N HIS A 292 -12.45 -2.11 -8.33
CA HIS A 292 -13.75 -2.56 -8.82
C HIS A 292 -14.74 -1.42 -9.06
N ILE A 293 -14.54 -0.24 -8.45
CA ILE A 293 -15.47 0.87 -8.61
C ILE A 293 -15.08 1.84 -9.74
N PHE A 294 -13.77 1.96 -10.07
CA PHE A 294 -13.30 2.88 -11.10
C PHE A 294 -13.24 2.25 -12.50
N ASP A 295 -12.96 0.97 -12.62
CA ASP A 295 -12.86 0.26 -13.89
C ASP A 295 -14.14 -0.53 -14.22
N GLU A 296 -14.68 -0.33 -15.41
CA GLU A 296 -15.95 -0.94 -15.86
C GLU A 296 -15.85 -2.45 -16.00
N LYS A 297 -14.73 -2.95 -16.53
CA LYS A 297 -14.52 -4.38 -16.73
C LYS A 297 -14.39 -5.07 -15.36
N SER A 298 -13.53 -4.55 -14.51
CA SER A 298 -13.34 -5.08 -13.15
C SER A 298 -14.62 -5.03 -12.31
N TYR A 299 -15.49 -4.02 -12.56
CA TYR A 299 -16.81 -3.95 -11.94
C TYR A 299 -17.70 -5.13 -12.36
N LYS A 300 -17.81 -5.39 -13.67
CA LYS A 300 -18.64 -6.48 -14.21
C LYS A 300 -18.12 -7.85 -13.77
N ASP A 301 -16.79 -8.05 -13.83
CA ASP A 301 -16.14 -9.28 -13.42
C ASP A 301 -16.37 -9.54 -11.92
N ARG A 302 -16.28 -8.50 -11.09
CA ARG A 302 -16.53 -8.61 -9.65
C ARG A 302 -17.98 -8.93 -9.34
N LEU A 303 -18.93 -8.30 -10.03
CA LEU A 303 -20.36 -8.56 -9.87
C LEU A 303 -20.70 -10.01 -10.21
N ALA A 304 -20.17 -10.52 -11.33
CA ALA A 304 -20.33 -11.92 -11.71
C ALA A 304 -19.73 -12.88 -10.68
N ALA A 305 -18.52 -12.56 -10.16
CA ALA A 305 -17.87 -13.36 -9.14
C ALA A 305 -18.64 -13.39 -7.81
N ILE A 306 -19.24 -12.26 -7.39
CA ILE A 306 -20.08 -12.19 -6.19
C ILE A 306 -21.35 -13.02 -6.38
N ASN A 307 -22.04 -12.88 -7.52
CA ASN A 307 -23.24 -13.67 -7.81
C ASN A 307 -22.93 -15.17 -7.83
N GLY A 308 -21.83 -15.57 -8.45
CA GLY A 308 -21.35 -16.97 -8.41
C GLY A 308 -21.05 -17.47 -6.99
N ALA A 309 -20.42 -16.62 -6.16
CA ALA A 309 -20.13 -16.97 -4.77
C ALA A 309 -21.42 -17.12 -3.94
N LEU A 310 -22.40 -16.24 -4.12
CA LEU A 310 -23.68 -16.33 -3.43
C LEU A 310 -24.46 -17.60 -3.81
N LEU A 311 -24.42 -17.99 -5.09
CA LEU A 311 -25.04 -19.24 -5.55
C LEU A 311 -24.32 -20.52 -5.04
N ALA A 312 -23.04 -20.41 -4.73
CA ALA A 312 -22.25 -21.54 -4.21
C ALA A 312 -22.44 -21.78 -2.70
N ILE A 313 -23.00 -20.82 -1.94
CA ILE A 313 -23.25 -20.97 -0.51
C ILE A 313 -24.40 -21.97 -0.29
N LYS A 314 -24.14 -23.03 0.45
CA LYS A 314 -25.16 -24.00 0.88
C LYS A 314 -25.60 -23.68 2.30
N LEU A 315 -26.87 -23.93 2.60
CA LEU A 315 -27.45 -23.73 3.93
C LEU A 315 -26.71 -24.53 5.03
N THR A 316 -26.12 -25.66 4.68
CA THR A 316 -25.31 -26.47 5.57
C THR A 316 -24.00 -25.81 6.00
N ASP A 317 -23.49 -24.87 5.21
CA ASP A 317 -22.15 -24.31 5.37
C ASP A 317 -22.19 -22.91 6.03
N VAL A 318 -23.41 -22.40 6.30
CA VAL A 318 -23.61 -21.05 6.86
C VAL A 318 -22.87 -20.86 8.20
N GLY A 319 -22.84 -21.90 9.05
CA GLY A 319 -22.11 -21.86 10.32
C GLY A 319 -20.59 -21.73 10.14
N GLU A 320 -20.02 -22.34 9.11
CA GLU A 320 -18.58 -22.26 8.81
C GLU A 320 -18.19 -20.91 8.19
N TYR A 321 -19.05 -20.33 7.33
CA TYR A 321 -18.81 -19.02 6.71
C TYR A 321 -18.88 -17.87 7.70
N PHE A 322 -19.68 -17.99 8.75
CA PHE A 322 -19.82 -16.96 9.79
C PHE A 322 -19.04 -17.24 11.08
N ALA A 323 -18.51 -18.45 11.26
CA ALA A 323 -17.62 -18.78 12.38
C ALA A 323 -16.21 -18.22 12.12
N LEU A 324 -16.08 -16.95 12.23
CA LEU A 324 -15.10 -16.01 11.68
C LEU A 324 -13.69 -16.05 12.28
N ARG A 325 -13.23 -17.08 12.91
CA ARG A 325 -11.82 -17.25 13.31
C ARG A 325 -11.05 -18.29 12.51
N GLY A 326 -11.65 -18.83 11.46
CA GLY A 326 -11.05 -19.89 10.67
C GLY A 326 -10.12 -19.36 9.56
N SER A 327 -8.90 -19.84 9.53
CA SER A 327 -7.95 -19.74 8.41
C SER A 327 -8.54 -20.10 7.04
N LYS A 328 -9.65 -20.85 7.02
CA LYS A 328 -10.37 -21.26 5.80
C LYS A 328 -10.99 -20.12 4.99
N LEU A 329 -11.27 -18.96 5.59
CA LEU A 329 -11.90 -17.81 4.91
C LEU A 329 -11.07 -17.19 3.78
N TRP A 330 -9.80 -17.50 3.71
CA TRP A 330 -8.87 -16.84 2.79
C TRP A 330 -8.31 -17.72 1.69
N TYR A 331 -8.74 -18.97 1.61
CA TYR A 331 -8.41 -19.82 0.46
C TYR A 331 -9.11 -19.29 -0.80
N SER A 332 -8.42 -19.27 -1.93
CA SER A 332 -8.85 -18.59 -3.16
C SER A 332 -10.11 -19.13 -3.80
N GLU A 333 -10.48 -20.35 -3.48
CA GLU A 333 -11.69 -21.01 -4.00
C GLU A 333 -12.90 -20.82 -3.08
N ASP A 334 -12.65 -20.31 -1.86
CA ASP A 334 -13.72 -20.05 -0.90
C ASP A 334 -14.55 -18.83 -1.36
N PRO A 335 -15.89 -18.97 -1.48
CA PRO A 335 -16.78 -17.87 -1.81
C PRO A 335 -16.64 -16.68 -0.87
N SER A 336 -16.31 -16.90 0.40
CA SER A 336 -16.26 -15.89 1.44
C SER A 336 -15.26 -14.77 1.14
N HIS A 337 -14.09 -15.06 0.57
CA HIS A 337 -13.10 -14.03 0.27
C HIS A 337 -13.58 -13.02 -0.79
N LYS A 338 -14.64 -13.36 -1.54
CA LYS A 338 -15.31 -12.45 -2.49
C LYS A 338 -16.38 -11.60 -1.83
N LEU A 339 -16.88 -12.03 -0.67
CA LEU A 339 -18.01 -11.43 0.03
C LEU A 339 -17.61 -10.59 1.24
N VAL A 340 -16.41 -10.78 1.80
CA VAL A 340 -15.95 -10.09 3.01
C VAL A 340 -14.82 -9.11 2.74
N LYS A 341 -14.69 -8.13 3.62
CA LYS A 341 -13.56 -7.18 3.66
C LYS A 341 -12.73 -7.43 4.91
N VAL A 342 -11.44 -7.17 4.80
CA VAL A 342 -10.57 -7.11 5.97
C VAL A 342 -10.70 -5.75 6.61
N VAL A 343 -10.95 -5.75 7.92
CA VAL A 343 -11.10 -4.53 8.73
C VAL A 343 -10.21 -4.66 9.96
N ARG A 344 -9.48 -3.60 10.27
CA ARG A 344 -8.70 -3.52 11.50
C ARG A 344 -9.62 -3.39 12.70
N GLU A 345 -9.45 -4.26 13.68
CA GLU A 345 -10.12 -4.14 14.97
C GLU A 345 -9.28 -3.27 15.92
N ILE A 346 -9.93 -2.31 16.55
CA ILE A 346 -9.33 -1.46 17.57
C ILE A 346 -9.72 -2.02 18.93
N THR A 347 -8.83 -2.82 19.50
CA THR A 347 -9.05 -3.34 20.87
C THR A 347 -8.75 -2.22 21.86
N LYS A 348 -9.77 -1.62 22.44
CA LYS A 348 -9.64 -0.77 23.61
C LYS A 348 -9.30 -1.69 24.80
N LYS A 349 -8.10 -1.53 25.35
CA LYS A 349 -7.77 -2.11 26.66
C LYS A 349 -8.39 -1.29 27.77
#